data_8a51f8b2024ae4e53d3f57a36de6aa15
#
_entry.id   8a51f8b2024ae4e53d3f57a36de6aa15
#
_cell.length_a   1.000
_cell.length_b   1.000
_cell.length_c   1.000
_cell.angle_alpha   90.00
_cell.angle_beta   90.00
_cell.angle_gamma   90.00
#
_symmetry.space_group_name_H-M   'P 1'
#
loop_
_entity.id
_entity.type
_entity.pdbx_description
1 polymer ?
#
loop_
_entity_poly.entity_id
_entity_poly.type
_entity_poly.pdbx_seq_one_letter_code
_entity_poly.pdbx_strand_id
1 'polypeptide(L)'
;LHHNDQELEFEQLSDGEYQLLSIYALIDLFDSEDTLFLFDEIDSHLHFSNINKMWDTLKSIRGKLIGTTHISESILKNNFDSLLCVNNGKIEDSLTATEIFRRLSNVTGQKKYEYKVASKIKHIVLLDDEVDWKIFKKLAIKKIGSEVIQILDKVIPYKRSSSFNTTTEIFGKGKLEFVREFKEQNQGHTIETKNIFLLCDRDLLPLTQIDDTDLSVNINNAYNDFKTVGTTKTYLHSWRMLEIENYLLSRTMLDYYGKFEDFKNQLVGVNFDGITTFDESEDLRTYDAKAILHPLYKDGGFDEVKLDEVIDKIPTNEISEDIVKMYEFIKTKVEDN
;
A
#
# COMPACT_ATOMS: atom_id res chain seq x y z
N LEU A 1 -2.13 2.63 -48.57
CA LEU A 1 -1.49 1.77 -47.56
C LEU A 1 -1.16 0.43 -48.18
N HIS A 2 -0.05 -0.18 -47.76
CA HIS A 2 0.34 -1.52 -48.24
C HIS A 2 0.47 -2.47 -47.05
N HIS A 3 -0.17 -3.66 -47.19
CA HIS A 3 -0.01 -4.76 -46.25
C HIS A 3 0.16 -6.05 -47.02
N ASN A 4 1.27 -6.78 -46.81
CA ASN A 4 1.62 -8.01 -47.53
C ASN A 4 1.49 -7.90 -49.05
N ASP A 5 2.03 -6.81 -49.62
CA ASP A 5 1.98 -6.49 -51.08
C ASP A 5 0.58 -6.20 -51.64
N GLN A 6 -0.43 -6.07 -50.80
CA GLN A 6 -1.76 -5.58 -51.19
C GLN A 6 -1.95 -4.13 -50.87
N GLU A 7 -2.51 -3.37 -51.78
CA GLU A 7 -2.91 -2.00 -51.52
C GLU A 7 -4.23 -2.02 -50.74
N LEU A 8 -4.25 -1.33 -49.57
CA LEU A 8 -5.43 -1.21 -48.71
C LEU A 8 -6.03 0.17 -48.88
N GLU A 9 -7.34 0.22 -49.07
CA GLU A 9 -8.11 1.43 -49.00
C GLU A 9 -8.43 1.81 -47.52
N PHE A 10 -8.71 3.09 -47.24
CA PHE A 10 -8.98 3.53 -45.86
C PHE A 10 -10.21 2.86 -45.26
N GLU A 11 -11.22 2.56 -46.08
CA GLU A 11 -12.46 1.88 -45.66
C GLU A 11 -12.26 0.44 -45.22
N GLN A 12 -11.09 -0.15 -45.52
CA GLN A 12 -10.74 -1.51 -45.12
C GLN A 12 -10.02 -1.58 -43.76
N LEU A 13 -9.69 -0.44 -43.16
CA LEU A 13 -9.08 -0.37 -41.86
C LEU A 13 -10.13 -0.59 -40.76
N SER A 14 -9.75 -1.33 -39.72
CA SER A 14 -10.53 -1.38 -38.50
C SER A 14 -10.47 -0.02 -37.77
N ASP A 15 -11.44 0.25 -36.92
CA ASP A 15 -11.50 1.49 -36.14
C ASP A 15 -10.20 1.75 -35.36
N GLY A 16 -9.61 0.69 -34.78
CA GLY A 16 -8.35 0.80 -34.06
C GLY A 16 -7.14 1.13 -34.96
N GLU A 17 -7.08 0.55 -36.19
CA GLU A 17 -6.02 0.88 -37.15
C GLU A 17 -6.17 2.30 -37.66
N TYR A 18 -7.41 2.73 -37.93
CA TYR A 18 -7.68 4.10 -38.33
C TYR A 18 -7.28 5.11 -37.25
N GLN A 19 -7.59 4.79 -36.00
CA GLN A 19 -7.21 5.64 -34.84
C GLN A 19 -5.70 5.74 -34.70
N LEU A 20 -4.97 4.63 -34.77
CA LEU A 20 -3.49 4.63 -34.72
C LEU A 20 -2.89 5.43 -35.87
N LEU A 21 -3.38 5.25 -37.08
CA LEU A 21 -2.91 5.99 -38.23
C LEU A 21 -3.12 7.49 -38.04
N SER A 22 -4.31 7.88 -37.55
CA SER A 22 -4.63 9.29 -37.28
C SER A 22 -3.70 9.89 -36.22
N ILE A 23 -3.45 9.17 -35.11
CA ILE A 23 -2.54 9.62 -34.06
C ILE A 23 -1.12 9.79 -34.61
N TYR A 24 -0.60 8.80 -35.35
CA TYR A 24 0.77 8.87 -35.92
C TYR A 24 0.89 9.98 -36.95
N ALA A 25 -0.12 10.19 -37.79
CA ALA A 25 -0.12 11.28 -38.76
C ALA A 25 -0.13 12.67 -38.06
N LEU A 26 -0.89 12.83 -36.99
CA LEU A 26 -0.89 14.08 -36.20
C LEU A 26 0.49 14.32 -35.54
N ILE A 27 1.13 13.28 -35.03
CA ILE A 27 2.47 13.39 -34.45
C ILE A 27 3.47 13.76 -35.54
N ASP A 28 3.48 13.06 -36.65
CA ASP A 28 4.42 13.32 -37.75
C ASP A 28 4.31 14.74 -38.32
N LEU A 29 3.08 15.27 -38.37
CA LEU A 29 2.81 16.61 -38.90
C LEU A 29 3.09 17.74 -37.93
N PHE A 30 2.86 17.53 -36.65
CA PHE A 30 2.78 18.62 -35.67
C PHE A 30 3.73 18.53 -34.48
N ASP A 31 4.51 17.44 -34.34
CA ASP A 31 5.40 17.28 -33.19
C ASP A 31 6.52 18.30 -33.17
N SER A 32 6.46 19.21 -32.22
CA SER A 32 7.48 20.20 -31.88
C SER A 32 7.52 20.47 -30.39
N GLU A 33 8.55 21.12 -29.90
CA GLU A 33 8.68 21.46 -28.47
C GLU A 33 7.53 22.34 -27.95
N ASP A 34 6.89 23.12 -28.82
CA ASP A 34 5.78 24.02 -28.50
C ASP A 34 4.40 23.38 -28.69
N THR A 35 4.33 22.12 -29.13
CA THR A 35 3.06 21.45 -29.39
C THR A 35 2.48 20.85 -28.12
N LEU A 36 1.16 21.05 -27.90
CA LEU A 36 0.38 20.33 -26.91
C LEU A 36 -0.67 19.47 -27.62
N PHE A 37 -0.52 18.16 -27.51
CA PHE A 37 -1.51 17.20 -27.99
C PHE A 37 -2.58 16.95 -26.93
N LEU A 38 -3.86 17.05 -27.31
CA LEU A 38 -5.01 16.75 -26.47
C LEU A 38 -5.81 15.64 -27.13
N PHE A 39 -5.84 14.47 -26.49
CA PHE A 39 -6.59 13.33 -26.99
C PHE A 39 -7.65 12.88 -25.98
N ASP A 40 -8.87 12.71 -26.46
CA ASP A 40 -9.93 12.12 -25.66
C ASP A 40 -10.08 10.63 -26.00
N GLU A 41 -10.17 9.79 -24.98
CA GLU A 41 -10.23 8.33 -25.09
C GLU A 41 -9.22 7.76 -26.11
N ILE A 42 -7.95 8.14 -25.94
CA ILE A 42 -6.86 7.91 -26.90
C ILE A 42 -6.69 6.45 -27.32
N ASP A 43 -7.15 5.51 -26.50
CA ASP A 43 -6.98 4.08 -26.64
C ASP A 43 -8.31 3.30 -26.82
N SER A 44 -9.42 4.02 -26.97
CA SER A 44 -10.70 3.38 -27.28
C SER A 44 -10.58 2.52 -28.51
N HIS A 45 -11.13 1.45 -28.74
CA HIS A 45 -11.03 0.57 -29.93
C HIS A 45 -9.66 -0.07 -30.21
N LEU A 46 -8.61 0.20 -29.40
CA LEU A 46 -7.29 -0.42 -29.59
C LEU A 46 -7.18 -1.79 -28.92
N HIS A 47 -6.60 -2.75 -29.65
CA HIS A 47 -6.17 -4.00 -29.04
C HIS A 47 -4.97 -3.74 -28.11
N PHE A 48 -4.85 -4.51 -27.01
CA PHE A 48 -3.82 -4.28 -25.97
C PHE A 48 -2.38 -4.22 -26.52
N SER A 49 -2.06 -4.99 -27.58
CA SER A 49 -0.74 -4.95 -28.21
C SER A 49 -0.46 -3.60 -28.89
N ASN A 50 -1.50 -2.97 -29.43
CA ASN A 50 -1.40 -1.68 -30.10
C ASN A 50 -1.35 -0.53 -29.09
N ILE A 51 -2.02 -0.65 -27.95
CA ILE A 51 -1.92 0.31 -26.84
C ILE A 51 -0.46 0.47 -26.41
N ASN A 52 0.27 -0.62 -26.25
CA ASN A 52 1.68 -0.57 -25.87
C ASN A 52 2.53 0.19 -26.91
N LYS A 53 2.38 -0.13 -28.20
CA LYS A 53 3.11 0.55 -29.27
C LYS A 53 2.79 2.03 -29.36
N MET A 54 1.50 2.37 -29.24
CA MET A 54 1.04 3.75 -29.22
C MET A 54 1.71 4.54 -28.10
N TRP A 55 1.67 4.05 -26.86
CA TRP A 55 2.30 4.72 -25.74
C TRP A 55 3.83 4.83 -25.85
N ASP A 56 4.49 3.84 -26.45
CA ASP A 56 5.95 3.92 -26.70
C ASP A 56 6.27 5.03 -27.71
N THR A 57 5.43 5.22 -28.72
CA THR A 57 5.57 6.33 -29.68
C THR A 57 5.28 7.68 -29.01
N LEU A 58 4.18 7.77 -28.25
CA LEU A 58 3.79 8.99 -27.55
C LEU A 58 4.81 9.46 -26.52
N LYS A 59 5.56 8.54 -25.90
CA LYS A 59 6.66 8.88 -24.98
C LYS A 59 7.89 9.47 -25.69
N SER A 60 8.00 9.31 -26.98
CA SER A 60 9.12 9.82 -27.79
C SER A 60 8.85 11.18 -28.45
N ILE A 61 7.67 11.75 -28.33
CA ILE A 61 7.35 13.06 -28.88
C ILE A 61 8.16 14.17 -28.21
N ARG A 62 8.41 15.25 -28.95
CA ARG A 62 9.08 16.46 -28.44
C ARG A 62 8.13 17.38 -27.69
N GLY A 63 6.87 17.37 -28.09
CA GLY A 63 5.80 18.15 -27.48
C GLY A 63 5.29 17.59 -26.15
N LYS A 64 4.18 18.10 -25.69
CA LYS A 64 3.47 17.66 -24.48
C LYS A 64 2.17 16.96 -24.88
N LEU A 65 1.75 15.98 -24.04
CA LEU A 65 0.53 15.22 -24.24
C LEU A 65 -0.34 15.26 -23.00
N ILE A 66 -1.63 15.46 -23.19
CA ILE A 66 -2.68 15.16 -22.23
C ILE A 66 -3.66 14.21 -22.94
N GLY A 67 -3.85 13.01 -22.39
CA GLY A 67 -4.79 12.03 -22.93
C GLY A 67 -5.74 11.54 -21.86
N THR A 68 -7.03 11.36 -22.21
CA THR A 68 -7.97 10.65 -21.32
C THR A 68 -8.00 9.18 -21.68
N THR A 69 -8.20 8.34 -20.69
CA THR A 69 -8.36 6.89 -20.84
C THR A 69 -9.19 6.31 -19.70
N HIS A 70 -9.90 5.24 -19.99
CA HIS A 70 -10.53 4.38 -19.00
C HIS A 70 -10.00 2.92 -19.10
N ILE A 71 -8.97 2.68 -19.93
CA ILE A 71 -8.40 1.36 -20.19
C ILE A 71 -7.22 1.09 -19.23
N SER A 72 -7.30 0.00 -18.50
CA SER A 72 -6.31 -0.40 -17.49
C SER A 72 -4.90 -0.55 -18.07
N GLU A 73 -4.77 -1.08 -19.29
CA GLU A 73 -3.49 -1.26 -19.98
C GLU A 73 -2.77 0.06 -20.20
N SER A 74 -3.49 1.11 -20.60
CA SER A 74 -2.94 2.44 -20.79
C SER A 74 -2.48 3.05 -19.47
N ILE A 75 -3.28 2.88 -18.41
CA ILE A 75 -2.94 3.36 -17.08
C ILE A 75 -1.66 2.67 -16.59
N LEU A 76 -1.57 1.34 -16.73
CA LEU A 76 -0.40 0.55 -16.30
C LEU A 76 0.86 0.78 -17.13
N LYS A 77 0.73 1.27 -18.37
CA LYS A 77 1.86 1.57 -19.24
C LYS A 77 2.54 2.90 -18.89
N ASN A 78 1.83 3.78 -18.17
CA ASN A 78 2.31 5.10 -17.80
C ASN A 78 2.83 5.15 -16.36
N ASN A 79 3.59 6.19 -16.04
CA ASN A 79 4.06 6.43 -14.69
C ASN A 79 2.88 6.95 -13.84
N PHE A 80 2.73 6.43 -12.62
CA PHE A 80 1.67 6.88 -11.71
C PHE A 80 1.75 8.38 -11.37
N ASP A 81 2.96 8.94 -11.33
CA ASP A 81 3.17 10.37 -11.09
C ASP A 81 2.61 11.27 -12.21
N SER A 82 2.36 10.69 -13.40
CA SER A 82 1.76 11.39 -14.55
C SER A 82 0.25 11.19 -14.67
N LEU A 83 -0.38 10.44 -13.76
CA LEU A 83 -1.79 10.14 -13.78
C LEU A 83 -2.58 11.17 -12.97
N LEU A 84 -3.61 11.74 -13.60
CA LEU A 84 -4.60 12.57 -12.94
C LEU A 84 -5.95 11.85 -12.95
N CYS A 85 -6.60 11.78 -11.80
CA CYS A 85 -7.90 11.15 -11.72
C CYS A 85 -9.01 12.20 -11.83
N VAL A 86 -9.98 11.94 -12.71
CA VAL A 86 -11.16 12.78 -12.86
C VAL A 86 -12.34 12.10 -12.18
N ASN A 87 -12.96 12.78 -11.22
CA ASN A 87 -14.13 12.31 -10.51
C ASN A 87 -15.23 13.40 -10.51
N ASN A 88 -16.43 13.06 -11.02
CA ASN A 88 -17.54 14.00 -11.14
C ASN A 88 -17.14 15.32 -11.83
N GLY A 89 -16.32 15.23 -12.88
CA GLY A 89 -15.86 16.38 -13.66
C GLY A 89 -14.80 17.26 -12.98
N LYS A 90 -14.24 16.82 -11.85
CA LYS A 90 -13.14 17.51 -11.14
C LYS A 90 -11.87 16.68 -11.19
N ILE A 91 -10.76 17.34 -11.43
CA ILE A 91 -9.43 16.73 -11.25
C ILE A 91 -9.14 16.69 -9.76
N GLU A 92 -8.82 15.51 -9.26
CA GLU A 92 -8.42 15.31 -7.88
C GLU A 92 -6.90 15.44 -7.79
N ASP A 93 -6.43 16.62 -7.38
CA ASP A 93 -5.00 16.99 -7.35
C ASP A 93 -4.14 16.22 -6.34
N SER A 94 -4.76 15.41 -5.48
CA SER A 94 -4.07 14.75 -4.36
C SER A 94 -4.36 13.27 -4.24
N LEU A 95 -4.69 12.57 -5.33
CA LEU A 95 -4.79 11.13 -5.26
C LEU A 95 -3.41 10.56 -4.99
N THR A 96 -3.27 10.05 -3.78
CA THR A 96 -2.10 9.26 -3.43
C THR A 96 -2.06 8.02 -4.33
N ALA A 97 -0.87 7.50 -4.61
CA ALA A 97 -0.71 6.23 -5.33
C ALA A 97 -1.61 5.12 -4.75
N THR A 98 -1.89 5.15 -3.44
CA THR A 98 -2.84 4.28 -2.73
C THR A 98 -4.26 4.36 -3.28
N GLU A 99 -4.77 5.57 -3.48
CA GLU A 99 -6.14 5.76 -3.97
C GLU A 99 -6.27 5.36 -5.43
N ILE A 100 -5.27 5.68 -6.26
CA ILE A 100 -5.20 5.20 -7.66
C ILE A 100 -5.20 3.67 -7.68
N PHE A 101 -4.37 3.05 -6.85
CA PHE A 101 -4.29 1.60 -6.70
C PHE A 101 -5.64 0.98 -6.30
N ARG A 102 -6.29 1.53 -5.27
CA ARG A 102 -7.60 1.06 -4.80
C ARG A 102 -8.67 1.17 -5.88
N ARG A 103 -8.70 2.27 -6.63
CA ARG A 103 -9.66 2.47 -7.72
C ARG A 103 -9.42 1.51 -8.88
N LEU A 104 -8.18 1.32 -9.29
CA LEU A 104 -7.83 0.38 -10.35
C LEU A 104 -8.19 -1.07 -9.98
N SER A 105 -7.91 -1.50 -8.75
CA SER A 105 -8.27 -2.82 -8.25
C SER A 105 -9.79 -3.05 -8.27
N ASN A 106 -10.58 -2.02 -7.94
CA ASN A 106 -12.04 -2.09 -7.93
C ASN A 106 -12.64 -2.10 -9.35
N VAL A 107 -12.09 -1.28 -10.27
CA VAL A 107 -12.61 -1.15 -11.64
C VAL A 107 -12.35 -2.42 -12.47
N THR A 108 -11.20 -3.04 -12.30
CA THR A 108 -10.82 -4.17 -13.14
C THR A 108 -11.50 -5.48 -12.76
N GLY A 109 -11.95 -5.64 -11.51
CA GLY A 109 -12.62 -6.85 -11.03
C GLY A 109 -11.84 -8.17 -11.20
N GLN A 110 -10.66 -8.09 -11.84
CA GLN A 110 -9.81 -9.24 -12.13
C GLN A 110 -8.56 -9.18 -11.25
N LYS A 111 -8.39 -10.16 -10.39
CA LYS A 111 -7.20 -10.33 -9.52
C LYS A 111 -5.85 -10.17 -10.26
N LYS A 112 -5.81 -10.54 -11.55
CA LYS A 112 -4.60 -10.42 -12.36
C LYS A 112 -4.07 -8.99 -12.50
N TYR A 113 -4.93 -7.99 -12.56
CA TYR A 113 -4.54 -6.59 -12.67
C TYR A 113 -4.00 -6.04 -11.37
N GLU A 114 -4.49 -6.52 -10.24
CA GLU A 114 -4.01 -6.18 -8.92
C GLU A 114 -2.49 -6.34 -8.80
N TYR A 115 -1.97 -7.49 -9.22
CA TYR A 115 -0.52 -7.78 -9.16
C TYR A 115 0.30 -7.00 -10.18
N LYS A 116 -0.28 -6.68 -11.33
CA LYS A 116 0.38 -5.81 -12.31
C LYS A 116 0.49 -4.37 -11.81
N VAL A 117 -0.55 -3.85 -11.17
CA VAL A 117 -0.51 -2.55 -10.52
C VAL A 117 0.52 -2.57 -9.39
N ALA A 118 0.48 -3.58 -8.53
CA ALA A 118 1.45 -3.75 -7.45
C ALA A 118 2.89 -3.73 -7.97
N SER A 119 3.17 -4.35 -9.13
CA SER A 119 4.52 -4.40 -9.71
C SER A 119 5.08 -3.03 -10.15
N LYS A 120 4.25 -2.00 -10.20
CA LYS A 120 4.63 -0.61 -10.53
C LYS A 120 4.88 0.25 -9.30
N ILE A 121 4.51 -0.22 -8.12
CA ILE A 121 4.67 0.51 -6.86
C ILE A 121 6.02 0.14 -6.25
N LYS A 122 6.85 1.14 -5.96
CA LYS A 122 8.22 0.93 -5.47
C LYS A 122 8.27 0.22 -4.12
N HIS A 123 7.41 0.61 -3.18
CA HIS A 123 7.35 0.03 -1.84
C HIS A 123 5.90 -0.21 -1.41
N ILE A 124 5.59 -1.42 -1.00
CA ILE A 124 4.25 -1.84 -0.58
C ILE A 124 4.31 -2.36 0.85
N VAL A 125 3.30 -2.03 1.65
CA VAL A 125 3.07 -2.70 2.93
C VAL A 125 1.72 -3.42 2.91
N LEU A 126 1.71 -4.70 3.23
CA LEU A 126 0.50 -5.51 3.40
C LEU A 126 0.09 -5.49 4.86
N LEU A 127 -1.14 -5.07 5.14
CA LEU A 127 -1.71 -4.89 6.46
C LEU A 127 -3.07 -5.60 6.57
N ASP A 128 -3.51 -5.91 7.77
CA ASP A 128 -4.83 -6.49 8.00
C ASP A 128 -5.95 -5.47 7.75
N ASP A 129 -5.74 -4.20 8.13
CA ASP A 129 -6.62 -3.07 7.79
C ASP A 129 -5.80 -1.82 7.39
N GLU A 130 -6.37 -0.94 6.56
CA GLU A 130 -5.73 0.34 6.19
C GLU A 130 -5.63 1.30 7.38
N VAL A 131 -6.49 1.15 8.37
CA VAL A 131 -6.44 1.92 9.62
C VAL A 131 -5.17 1.65 10.39
N ASP A 132 -4.62 0.42 10.30
CA ASP A 132 -3.37 0.03 10.96
C ASP A 132 -2.20 0.91 10.54
N TRP A 133 -2.12 1.20 9.23
CA TRP A 133 -1.09 2.10 8.70
C TRP A 133 -1.25 3.53 9.19
N LYS A 134 -2.48 4.00 9.32
CA LYS A 134 -2.77 5.34 9.84
C LYS A 134 -2.36 5.46 11.30
N ILE A 135 -2.70 4.46 12.14
CA ILE A 135 -2.30 4.41 13.54
C ILE A 135 -0.78 4.41 13.65
N PHE A 136 -0.10 3.51 12.95
CA PHE A 136 1.37 3.44 12.96
C PHE A 136 2.00 4.77 12.56
N LYS A 137 1.58 5.35 11.44
CA LYS A 137 2.11 6.61 10.94
C LYS A 137 1.94 7.76 11.93
N LYS A 138 0.74 7.89 12.54
CA LYS A 138 0.43 8.94 13.51
C LYS A 138 1.24 8.76 14.81
N LEU A 139 1.38 7.53 15.30
CA LEU A 139 2.23 7.23 16.46
C LEU A 139 3.71 7.53 16.17
N ALA A 140 4.21 7.16 14.98
CA ALA A 140 5.58 7.46 14.57
C ALA A 140 5.83 8.97 14.45
N ILE A 141 4.91 9.74 13.88
CA ILE A 141 4.99 11.21 13.84
C ILE A 141 5.09 11.78 15.26
N LYS A 142 4.26 11.30 16.17
CA LYS A 142 4.24 11.80 17.56
C LYS A 142 5.49 11.41 18.34
N LYS A 143 6.00 10.19 18.16
CA LYS A 143 7.18 9.67 18.89
C LYS A 143 8.50 10.23 18.37
N ILE A 144 8.64 10.35 17.05
CA ILE A 144 9.91 10.65 16.37
C ILE A 144 9.93 12.09 15.84
N GLY A 145 8.87 12.51 15.13
CA GLY A 145 8.77 13.82 14.50
C GLY A 145 8.15 13.76 13.12
N SER A 146 7.87 14.91 12.53
CA SER A 146 7.20 15.00 11.20
C SER A 146 8.07 14.53 10.03
N GLU A 147 9.38 14.40 10.20
CA GLU A 147 10.31 13.90 9.18
C GLU A 147 10.00 12.47 8.72
N VAL A 148 9.34 11.68 9.57
CA VAL A 148 8.94 10.30 9.23
C VAL A 148 7.99 10.24 8.03
N ILE A 149 7.24 11.32 7.77
CA ILE A 149 6.29 11.43 6.67
C ILE A 149 6.99 11.22 5.33
N GLN A 150 8.19 11.82 5.15
CA GLN A 150 8.96 11.73 3.90
C GLN A 150 9.31 10.28 3.49
N ILE A 151 9.42 9.39 4.47
CA ILE A 151 9.70 7.97 4.24
C ILE A 151 8.40 7.18 4.11
N LEU A 152 7.48 7.34 5.07
CA LEU A 152 6.27 6.53 5.14
C LEU A 152 5.30 6.81 3.97
N ASP A 153 5.32 8.02 3.39
CA ASP A 153 4.53 8.35 2.20
C ASP A 153 5.02 7.67 0.92
N LYS A 154 6.26 7.17 0.91
CA LYS A 154 6.78 6.36 -0.20
C LYS A 154 6.30 4.91 -0.15
N VAL A 155 5.70 4.47 0.96
CA VAL A 155 5.22 3.11 1.18
C VAL A 155 3.71 3.09 1.06
N ILE A 156 3.20 2.31 0.11
CA ILE A 156 1.78 2.24 -0.19
C ILE A 156 1.13 1.12 0.63
N PRO A 157 0.19 1.43 1.55
CA PRO A 157 -0.54 0.43 2.29
C PRO A 157 -1.53 -0.32 1.40
N TYR A 158 -1.60 -1.63 1.59
CA TYR A 158 -2.52 -2.51 0.90
C TYR A 158 -3.14 -3.50 1.86
N LYS A 159 -4.47 -3.54 1.90
CA LYS A 159 -5.20 -4.43 2.79
C LYS A 159 -5.10 -5.88 2.33
N ARG A 160 -4.54 -6.73 3.17
CA ARG A 160 -4.46 -8.17 2.96
C ARG A 160 -4.43 -8.90 4.31
N SER A 161 -5.48 -9.64 4.62
CA SER A 161 -5.58 -10.38 5.89
C SER A 161 -4.44 -11.37 6.05
N SER A 162 -3.95 -11.51 7.25
CA SER A 162 -2.96 -12.53 7.64
C SER A 162 -3.52 -13.93 7.58
N SER A 163 -4.82 -14.12 7.76
CA SER A 163 -5.53 -15.42 7.75
C SER A 163 -4.92 -16.44 8.74
N PHE A 164 -4.45 -15.96 9.89
CA PHE A 164 -3.83 -16.80 10.92
C PHE A 164 -4.83 -17.07 12.05
N ASN A 165 -5.52 -18.20 11.97
CA ASN A 165 -6.58 -18.55 12.92
C ASN A 165 -6.22 -19.69 13.88
N THR A 166 -5.13 -20.41 13.61
CA THR A 166 -4.69 -21.56 14.42
C THR A 166 -3.17 -21.66 14.49
N THR A 167 -2.64 -22.29 15.55
CA THR A 167 -1.21 -22.53 15.73
C THR A 167 -0.60 -23.48 14.69
N THR A 168 -1.43 -24.18 13.92
CA THR A 168 -1.00 -25.12 12.86
C THR A 168 -0.89 -24.46 11.49
N GLU A 169 -1.41 -23.25 11.33
CA GLU A 169 -1.32 -22.50 10.08
C GLU A 169 0.01 -21.76 9.98
N ILE A 170 0.40 -21.46 8.74
CA ILE A 170 1.59 -20.64 8.49
C ILE A 170 1.25 -19.19 8.85
N PHE A 171 2.02 -18.58 9.75
CA PHE A 171 1.88 -17.18 10.13
C PHE A 171 1.95 -16.27 8.92
N GLY A 172 1.01 -15.33 8.81
CA GLY A 172 0.93 -14.42 7.68
C GLY A 172 0.53 -15.07 6.35
N LYS A 173 -0.10 -16.26 6.37
CA LYS A 173 -0.44 -17.06 5.18
C LYS A 173 -1.09 -16.23 4.07
N GLY A 174 -2.09 -15.42 4.38
CA GLY A 174 -2.78 -14.63 3.34
C GLY A 174 -1.88 -13.59 2.68
N LYS A 175 -0.93 -13.00 3.41
CA LYS A 175 0.06 -12.07 2.87
C LYS A 175 1.14 -12.80 2.07
N LEU A 176 1.56 -13.99 2.50
CA LEU A 176 2.48 -14.84 1.74
C LEU A 176 1.85 -15.35 0.43
N GLU A 177 0.56 -15.67 0.44
CA GLU A 177 -0.18 -16.01 -0.78
C GLU A 177 -0.20 -14.85 -1.78
N PHE A 178 -0.36 -13.61 -1.30
CA PHE A 178 -0.22 -12.44 -2.17
C PHE A 178 1.17 -12.40 -2.84
N VAL A 179 2.24 -12.60 -2.09
CA VAL A 179 3.62 -12.59 -2.62
C VAL A 179 3.81 -13.70 -3.66
N ARG A 180 3.26 -14.89 -3.42
CA ARG A 180 3.30 -16.00 -4.38
C ARG A 180 2.59 -15.65 -5.69
N GLU A 181 1.35 -15.17 -5.58
CA GLU A 181 0.56 -14.77 -6.75
C GLU A 181 1.21 -13.59 -7.48
N PHE A 182 1.76 -12.61 -6.74
CA PHE A 182 2.53 -11.50 -7.31
C PHE A 182 3.70 -12.00 -8.15
N LYS A 183 4.45 -12.99 -7.67
CA LYS A 183 5.53 -13.65 -8.41
C LYS A 183 5.03 -14.33 -9.68
N GLU A 184 3.98 -15.13 -9.57
CA GLU A 184 3.41 -15.90 -10.68
C GLU A 184 2.86 -15.00 -11.79
N GLN A 185 2.10 -13.96 -11.42
CA GLN A 185 1.45 -13.05 -12.36
C GLN A 185 2.41 -12.08 -13.06
N ASN A 186 3.59 -11.86 -12.50
CA ASN A 186 4.61 -10.98 -13.07
C ASN A 186 5.78 -11.73 -13.71
N GLN A 187 5.68 -13.03 -13.94
CA GLN A 187 6.71 -13.79 -14.68
C GLN A 187 6.91 -13.22 -16.07
N GLY A 188 8.17 -12.94 -16.41
CA GLY A 188 8.55 -12.37 -17.71
C GLY A 188 8.25 -10.87 -17.89
N HIS A 189 7.75 -10.20 -16.85
CA HIS A 189 7.50 -8.76 -16.86
C HIS A 189 8.53 -8.00 -16.01
N THR A 190 8.76 -6.73 -16.34
CA THR A 190 9.58 -5.84 -15.51
C THR A 190 8.82 -5.49 -14.23
N ILE A 191 9.46 -5.74 -13.08
CA ILE A 191 8.94 -5.40 -11.76
C ILE A 191 9.71 -4.20 -11.23
N GLU A 192 9.01 -3.11 -10.94
CA GLU A 192 9.57 -1.87 -10.36
C GLU A 192 9.58 -1.91 -8.83
N THR A 193 8.76 -2.80 -8.25
CA THR A 193 8.65 -2.98 -6.79
C THR A 193 9.98 -3.46 -6.22
N LYS A 194 10.48 -2.73 -5.24
CA LYS A 194 11.72 -3.03 -4.52
C LYS A 194 11.47 -3.78 -3.23
N ASN A 195 10.46 -3.33 -2.46
CA ASN A 195 10.17 -3.88 -1.15
C ASN A 195 8.67 -4.18 -0.99
N ILE A 196 8.37 -5.33 -0.42
CA ILE A 196 7.05 -5.70 0.08
C ILE A 196 7.19 -6.01 1.58
N PHE A 197 6.62 -5.17 2.43
CA PHE A 197 6.56 -5.37 3.86
C PHE A 197 5.27 -6.10 4.22
N LEU A 198 5.38 -7.25 4.89
CA LEU A 198 4.24 -8.01 5.40
C LEU A 198 4.17 -7.73 6.89
N LEU A 199 3.29 -6.82 7.29
CA LEU A 199 3.12 -6.44 8.68
C LEU A 199 1.85 -7.10 9.22
N CYS A 200 2.03 -7.98 10.18
CA CYS A 200 0.97 -8.82 10.72
C CYS A 200 0.68 -8.46 12.17
N ASP A 201 -0.59 -8.58 12.56
CA ASP A 201 -0.93 -8.67 13.96
C ASP A 201 -0.32 -9.95 14.56
N ARG A 202 0.01 -9.91 15.84
CA ARG A 202 0.67 -11.05 16.48
C ARG A 202 -0.23 -12.26 16.62
N ASP A 203 -1.50 -12.04 16.91
CA ASP A 203 -2.46 -13.11 17.18
C ASP A 203 -1.90 -14.14 18.19
N LEU A 204 -1.72 -15.39 17.73
CA LEU A 204 -1.20 -16.49 18.54
C LEU A 204 0.30 -16.72 18.38
N LEU A 205 1.02 -15.84 17.66
CA LEU A 205 2.46 -16.01 17.46
C LEU A 205 3.21 -15.82 18.78
N PRO A 206 4.05 -16.80 19.19
CA PRO A 206 4.87 -16.66 20.39
C PRO A 206 5.87 -15.50 20.27
N LEU A 207 6.04 -14.70 21.32
CA LEU A 207 7.00 -13.58 21.35
C LEU A 207 8.43 -14.00 21.03
N THR A 208 8.81 -15.24 21.37
CA THR A 208 10.14 -15.80 21.08
C THR A 208 10.44 -15.96 19.59
N GLN A 209 9.42 -15.85 18.72
CA GLN A 209 9.57 -15.90 17.27
C GLN A 209 9.67 -14.50 16.63
N ILE A 210 9.55 -13.44 17.42
CA ILE A 210 9.69 -12.06 16.98
C ILE A 210 11.04 -11.53 17.45
N ASP A 211 11.84 -11.02 16.53
CA ASP A 211 13.12 -10.40 16.86
C ASP A 211 12.91 -9.09 17.61
N ASP A 212 13.65 -8.89 18.69
CA ASP A 212 13.51 -7.71 19.53
C ASP A 212 14.10 -6.44 18.90
N THR A 213 14.95 -6.58 17.89
CA THR A 213 15.66 -5.44 17.30
C THR A 213 14.88 -4.77 16.19
N ASP A 214 14.22 -5.54 15.35
CA ASP A 214 13.56 -5.04 14.14
C ASP A 214 12.14 -5.57 13.92
N LEU A 215 11.62 -6.34 14.88
CA LEU A 215 10.29 -6.97 14.85
C LEU A 215 10.10 -7.99 13.71
N SER A 216 11.18 -8.46 13.09
CA SER A 216 11.11 -9.50 12.08
C SER A 216 10.68 -10.84 12.68
N VAL A 217 9.92 -11.60 11.89
CA VAL A 217 9.44 -12.91 12.32
C VAL A 217 10.31 -14.00 11.76
N ASN A 218 10.85 -14.81 12.66
CA ASN A 218 11.72 -15.93 12.34
C ASN A 218 10.88 -17.21 12.26
N ILE A 219 10.14 -17.37 11.19
CA ILE A 219 9.45 -18.62 10.88
C ILE A 219 10.18 -19.38 9.80
N ASN A 220 10.17 -20.70 10.01
CA ASN A 220 10.75 -21.81 9.23
C ASN A 220 10.95 -21.60 7.73
N ASN A 221 11.56 -22.59 7.11
CA ASN A 221 11.92 -22.72 5.70
C ASN A 221 10.83 -22.35 4.68
N ALA A 222 9.54 -22.44 5.02
CA ALA A 222 8.44 -22.07 4.14
C ALA A 222 8.44 -20.60 3.73
N TYR A 223 8.95 -19.70 4.60
CA TYR A 223 9.07 -18.27 4.28
C TYR A 223 10.27 -17.96 3.40
N ASN A 224 11.31 -18.78 3.43
CA ASN A 224 12.54 -18.51 2.68
C ASN A 224 12.28 -18.41 1.17
N ASP A 225 11.32 -19.17 0.65
CA ASP A 225 10.93 -19.15 -0.77
C ASP A 225 10.29 -17.83 -1.20
N PHE A 226 9.83 -17.00 -0.25
CA PHE A 226 9.17 -15.74 -0.49
C PHE A 226 10.03 -14.51 -0.19
N LYS A 227 11.24 -14.68 0.39
CA LYS A 227 12.12 -13.55 0.75
C LYS A 227 12.53 -12.69 -0.43
N THR A 228 12.55 -13.27 -1.63
CA THR A 228 12.93 -12.57 -2.85
C THR A 228 12.10 -13.02 -4.02
N VAL A 229 11.54 -12.06 -4.76
CA VAL A 229 10.79 -12.26 -6.00
C VAL A 229 11.47 -11.45 -7.10
N GLY A 230 12.36 -12.08 -7.86
CA GLY A 230 13.23 -11.37 -8.79
C GLY A 230 14.14 -10.39 -8.03
N THR A 231 14.01 -9.09 -8.30
CA THR A 231 14.73 -8.02 -7.58
C THR A 231 13.97 -7.49 -6.36
N THR A 232 12.71 -7.89 -6.17
CA THR A 232 11.86 -7.46 -5.06
C THR A 232 12.23 -8.22 -3.80
N LYS A 233 12.46 -7.52 -2.70
CA LYS A 233 12.69 -8.10 -1.38
C LYS A 233 11.39 -8.09 -0.58
N THR A 234 11.13 -9.16 0.16
CA THR A 234 9.97 -9.27 1.04
C THR A 234 10.41 -9.43 2.48
N TYR A 235 9.69 -8.81 3.40
CA TYR A 235 10.02 -8.79 4.82
C TYR A 235 8.77 -9.11 5.62
N LEU A 236 8.85 -10.11 6.51
CA LEU A 236 7.76 -10.53 7.37
C LEU A 236 8.02 -10.02 8.79
N HIS A 237 7.06 -9.24 9.29
CA HIS A 237 7.09 -8.61 10.61
C HIS A 237 5.81 -8.86 11.37
N SER A 238 5.90 -8.81 12.67
CA SER A 238 4.77 -8.84 13.58
C SER A 238 4.92 -7.80 14.66
N TRP A 239 3.81 -7.21 15.07
CA TRP A 239 3.76 -6.45 16.30
C TRP A 239 4.06 -7.36 17.51
N ARG A 240 4.63 -6.81 18.58
CA ARG A 240 4.81 -7.53 19.85
C ARG A 240 3.59 -7.46 20.75
N MET A 241 2.79 -6.42 20.60
CA MET A 241 1.42 -6.34 21.13
C MET A 241 0.51 -7.21 20.28
N LEU A 242 -0.71 -7.50 20.76
CA LEU A 242 -1.66 -8.33 20.04
C LEU A 242 -1.95 -7.78 18.63
N GLU A 243 -2.22 -6.49 18.56
CA GLU A 243 -2.53 -5.75 17.33
C GLU A 243 -1.92 -4.36 17.41
N ILE A 244 -1.87 -3.64 16.29
CA ILE A 244 -1.38 -2.25 16.26
C ILE A 244 -2.22 -1.31 17.15
N GLU A 245 -3.52 -1.55 17.25
CA GLU A 245 -4.40 -0.74 18.11
C GLU A 245 -3.98 -0.76 19.57
N ASN A 246 -3.38 -1.86 20.04
CA ASN A 246 -2.89 -1.96 21.42
C ASN A 246 -1.80 -0.91 21.75
N TYR A 247 -1.08 -0.39 20.75
CA TYR A 247 -0.08 0.67 20.94
C TYR A 247 -0.71 2.05 21.22
N LEU A 248 -2.02 2.18 21.07
CA LEU A 248 -2.78 3.35 21.54
C LEU A 248 -3.03 3.31 23.05
N LEU A 249 -2.85 2.16 23.72
CA LEU A 249 -3.01 2.06 25.15
C LEU A 249 -1.93 2.91 25.86
N SER A 250 -2.38 3.85 26.63
CA SER A 250 -1.58 4.78 27.42
C SER A 250 -2.32 5.06 28.74
N ARG A 251 -1.60 5.07 29.84
CA ARG A 251 -2.20 5.38 31.14
C ARG A 251 -2.81 6.79 31.13
N THR A 252 -2.03 7.76 30.68
CA THR A 252 -2.46 9.17 30.63
C THR A 252 -3.69 9.36 29.74
N MET A 253 -3.73 8.70 28.57
CA MET A 253 -4.86 8.77 27.68
C MET A 253 -6.10 8.10 28.29
N LEU A 254 -5.97 6.91 28.87
CA LEU A 254 -7.08 6.21 29.52
C LEU A 254 -7.63 6.99 30.72
N ASP A 255 -6.77 7.61 31.53
CA ASP A 255 -7.18 8.50 32.64
C ASP A 255 -7.95 9.72 32.11
N TYR A 256 -7.49 10.35 31.02
CA TYR A 256 -8.17 11.48 30.40
C TYR A 256 -9.61 11.14 29.97
N TYR A 257 -9.83 9.94 29.41
CA TYR A 257 -11.16 9.47 28.99
C TYR A 257 -11.94 8.78 30.13
N GLY A 258 -11.40 8.73 31.36
CA GLY A 258 -12.03 8.06 32.49
C GLY A 258 -12.16 6.55 32.32
N LYS A 259 -11.27 5.93 31.55
CA LYS A 259 -11.30 4.50 31.19
C LYS A 259 -10.26 3.66 31.94
N PHE A 260 -9.34 4.27 32.67
CA PHE A 260 -8.23 3.54 33.29
C PHE A 260 -8.69 2.56 34.37
N GLU A 261 -9.66 2.93 35.21
CA GLU A 261 -10.17 2.02 36.23
C GLU A 261 -10.97 0.86 35.62
N ASP A 262 -11.76 1.10 34.56
CA ASP A 262 -12.43 0.04 33.81
C ASP A 262 -11.42 -0.94 33.21
N PHE A 263 -10.31 -0.42 32.64
CA PHE A 263 -9.21 -1.20 32.09
C PHE A 263 -8.52 -2.05 33.16
N LYS A 264 -8.17 -1.46 34.30
CA LYS A 264 -7.58 -2.16 35.44
C LYS A 264 -8.45 -3.30 35.97
N ASN A 265 -9.75 -3.07 36.06
CA ASN A 265 -10.69 -4.08 36.54
C ASN A 265 -10.80 -5.30 35.63
N GLN A 266 -10.49 -5.18 34.35
CA GLN A 266 -10.45 -6.30 33.40
C GLN A 266 -9.15 -7.11 33.50
N LEU A 267 -8.08 -6.54 34.09
CA LEU A 267 -6.74 -7.11 34.21
C LEU A 267 -6.40 -7.44 35.65
N VAL A 268 -7.22 -8.31 36.25
CA VAL A 268 -7.08 -8.70 37.65
C VAL A 268 -5.71 -9.35 37.91
N GLY A 269 -4.92 -8.77 38.82
CA GLY A 269 -3.63 -9.28 39.19
C GLY A 269 -2.43 -8.66 38.45
N VAL A 270 -2.68 -7.81 37.45
CA VAL A 270 -1.61 -7.05 36.76
C VAL A 270 -1.21 -5.87 37.64
N ASN A 271 0.08 -5.76 37.92
CA ASN A 271 0.65 -4.60 38.59
C ASN A 271 1.02 -3.53 37.55
N PHE A 272 0.41 -2.35 37.66
CA PHE A 272 0.68 -1.20 36.80
C PHE A 272 1.73 -0.24 37.34
N ASP A 273 2.25 -0.50 38.54
CA ASP A 273 3.25 0.37 39.16
C ASP A 273 4.61 0.21 38.46
N GLY A 274 5.17 1.33 38.03
CA GLY A 274 6.47 1.37 37.35
C GLY A 274 6.45 1.03 35.86
N ILE A 275 5.27 0.66 35.28
CA ILE A 275 5.11 0.49 33.85
C ILE A 275 4.99 1.85 33.18
N THR A 276 5.89 2.16 32.26
CA THR A 276 5.85 3.38 31.44
C THR A 276 5.08 3.13 30.14
N THR A 277 5.43 2.07 29.43
CA THR A 277 4.73 1.64 28.22
C THR A 277 4.09 0.28 28.44
N PHE A 278 2.88 0.07 27.93
CA PHE A 278 2.12 -1.16 28.22
C PHE A 278 2.69 -2.42 27.53
N ASP A 279 3.56 -2.25 26.56
CA ASP A 279 4.32 -3.36 25.96
C ASP A 279 5.44 -3.92 26.87
N GLU A 280 5.74 -3.30 27.99
CA GLU A 280 6.66 -3.84 29.01
C GLU A 280 6.06 -5.05 29.77
N SER A 281 4.72 -5.17 29.82
CA SER A 281 4.03 -6.25 30.51
C SER A 281 3.54 -7.33 29.53
N GLU A 282 3.84 -8.60 29.82
CA GLU A 282 3.38 -9.74 28.99
C GLU A 282 1.85 -9.87 29.00
N ASP A 283 1.20 -9.63 30.14
CA ASP A 283 -0.25 -9.68 30.26
C ASP A 283 -0.91 -8.60 29.39
N LEU A 284 -0.34 -7.39 29.33
CA LEU A 284 -0.84 -6.28 28.53
C LEU A 284 -0.61 -6.50 27.03
N ARG A 285 0.45 -7.20 26.67
CA ARG A 285 0.72 -7.53 25.25
C ARG A 285 -0.34 -8.43 24.63
N THR A 286 -1.03 -9.25 25.45
CA THR A 286 -2.04 -10.22 25.00
C THR A 286 -3.48 -9.71 25.19
N TYR A 287 -3.63 -8.55 25.79
CA TYR A 287 -4.95 -7.97 26.05
C TYR A 287 -5.62 -7.48 24.76
N ASP A 288 -6.89 -7.85 24.54
CA ASP A 288 -7.69 -7.28 23.45
C ASP A 288 -8.19 -5.88 23.84
N ALA A 289 -7.55 -4.87 23.29
CA ALA A 289 -7.83 -3.46 23.59
C ALA A 289 -9.08 -2.91 22.89
N LYS A 290 -9.67 -3.64 21.95
CA LYS A 290 -10.77 -3.14 21.09
C LYS A 290 -11.98 -2.68 21.90
N ALA A 291 -12.36 -3.42 22.93
CA ALA A 291 -13.52 -3.08 23.78
C ALA A 291 -13.38 -1.69 24.44
N ILE A 292 -12.17 -1.27 24.76
CA ILE A 292 -11.89 0.03 25.39
C ILE A 292 -11.60 1.11 24.36
N LEU A 293 -10.86 0.79 23.31
CA LEU A 293 -10.37 1.79 22.35
C LEU A 293 -11.41 2.11 21.26
N HIS A 294 -12.15 1.11 20.72
CA HIS A 294 -13.08 1.36 19.62
C HIS A 294 -14.15 2.41 19.95
N PRO A 295 -14.76 2.46 21.16
CA PRO A 295 -15.69 3.53 21.49
C PRO A 295 -15.10 4.95 21.43
N LEU A 296 -13.77 5.08 21.45
CA LEU A 296 -13.11 6.39 21.41
C LEU A 296 -12.98 6.95 19.99
N TYR A 297 -12.81 6.07 18.96
CA TYR A 297 -12.55 6.53 17.59
C TYR A 297 -13.24 5.71 16.49
N LYS A 298 -13.95 4.62 16.83
CA LYS A 298 -14.67 3.76 15.87
C LYS A 298 -16.18 3.63 16.17
N ASP A 299 -16.73 4.43 17.09
CA ASP A 299 -18.15 4.40 17.41
C ASP A 299 -18.99 4.90 16.22
N GLY A 300 -19.76 3.99 15.60
CA GLY A 300 -20.51 4.28 14.38
C GLY A 300 -19.70 4.25 13.08
N GLY A 301 -18.42 3.88 13.13
CA GLY A 301 -17.46 3.85 12.01
C GLY A 301 -16.15 4.50 12.36
N PHE A 302 -15.13 4.30 11.51
CA PHE A 302 -13.82 4.91 11.72
C PHE A 302 -13.88 6.44 11.58
N ASP A 303 -13.39 7.15 12.62
CA ASP A 303 -13.30 8.61 12.67
C ASP A 303 -11.84 9.04 12.87
N GLU A 304 -11.27 9.60 11.81
CA GLU A 304 -9.86 10.01 11.82
C GLU A 304 -9.58 11.19 12.75
N VAL A 305 -10.54 12.10 12.91
CA VAL A 305 -10.40 13.25 13.82
C VAL A 305 -10.37 12.77 15.26
N LYS A 306 -11.27 11.86 15.62
CA LYS A 306 -11.26 11.25 16.97
C LYS A 306 -9.99 10.43 17.22
N LEU A 307 -9.47 9.72 16.21
CA LEU A 307 -8.19 9.02 16.35
C LEU A 307 -7.06 10.01 16.65
N ASP A 308 -7.03 11.17 15.97
CA ASP A 308 -6.05 12.23 16.25
C ASP A 308 -6.18 12.75 17.67
N GLU A 309 -7.41 12.99 18.15
CA GLU A 309 -7.67 13.41 19.52
C GLU A 309 -7.17 12.39 20.55
N VAL A 310 -7.39 11.08 20.30
CA VAL A 310 -6.90 9.99 21.16
C VAL A 310 -5.38 10.00 21.20
N ILE A 311 -4.72 10.04 20.04
CA ILE A 311 -3.25 10.04 19.95
C ILE A 311 -2.67 11.29 20.62
N ASP A 312 -3.33 12.44 20.50
CA ASP A 312 -2.89 13.67 21.15
C ASP A 312 -2.82 13.57 22.69
N LYS A 313 -3.61 12.68 23.29
CA LYS A 313 -3.57 12.45 24.75
C LYS A 313 -2.49 11.47 25.19
N ILE A 314 -1.81 10.78 24.26
CA ILE A 314 -0.73 9.86 24.58
C ILE A 314 0.57 10.62 24.73
N PRO A 315 1.22 10.68 25.91
CA PRO A 315 2.56 11.27 26.05
C PRO A 315 3.60 10.51 25.24
N THR A 316 4.58 11.20 24.71
CA THR A 316 5.64 10.61 23.87
C THR A 316 6.41 9.49 24.57
N ASN A 317 6.62 9.61 25.88
CA ASN A 317 7.28 8.57 26.68
C ASN A 317 6.40 7.33 26.94
N GLU A 318 5.09 7.41 26.74
CA GLU A 318 4.18 6.27 26.83
C GLU A 318 3.98 5.56 25.48
N ILE A 319 4.56 6.06 24.39
CA ILE A 319 4.58 5.37 23.08
C ILE A 319 5.74 4.38 23.07
N SER A 320 5.43 3.11 22.75
CA SER A 320 6.39 2.02 22.69
C SER A 320 7.56 2.27 21.72
N GLU A 321 8.73 1.75 22.05
CA GLU A 321 9.90 1.72 21.16
C GLU A 321 9.71 0.82 19.93
N ASP A 322 8.76 -0.09 19.93
CA ASP A 322 8.45 -0.93 18.77
C ASP A 322 8.01 -0.08 17.56
N ILE A 323 7.36 1.06 17.81
CA ILE A 323 7.02 2.03 16.75
C ILE A 323 8.28 2.60 16.10
N VAL A 324 9.31 2.93 16.90
CA VAL A 324 10.60 3.43 16.40
C VAL A 324 11.35 2.34 15.64
N LYS A 325 11.42 1.12 16.19
CA LYS A 325 12.10 -0.02 15.54
C LYS A 325 11.51 -0.31 14.15
N MET A 326 10.18 -0.36 14.06
CA MET A 326 9.49 -0.59 12.78
C MET A 326 9.76 0.53 11.79
N TYR A 327 9.72 1.79 12.23
CA TYR A 327 10.03 2.92 11.38
C TYR A 327 11.47 2.87 10.86
N GLU A 328 12.47 2.68 11.73
CA GLU A 328 13.88 2.64 11.33
C GLU A 328 14.17 1.46 10.39
N PHE A 329 13.51 0.32 10.60
CA PHE A 329 13.59 -0.79 9.66
C PHE A 329 13.08 -0.40 8.27
N ILE A 330 11.85 0.15 8.19
CA ILE A 330 11.24 0.57 6.92
C ILE A 330 12.11 1.63 6.25
N LYS A 331 12.56 2.66 6.99
CA LYS A 331 13.42 3.73 6.51
C LYS A 331 14.69 3.18 5.85
N THR A 332 15.41 2.31 6.55
CA THR A 332 16.62 1.68 6.01
C THR A 332 16.36 0.99 4.67
N LYS A 333 15.24 0.23 4.55
CA LYS A 333 14.92 -0.49 3.31
C LYS A 333 14.41 0.41 2.18
N VAL A 334 13.80 1.54 2.52
CA VAL A 334 13.32 2.54 1.54
C VAL A 334 14.49 3.39 1.02
N GLU A 335 15.47 3.72 1.87
CA GLU A 335 16.63 4.55 1.50
C GLU A 335 17.73 3.74 0.77
N ASP A 336 17.90 2.45 1.08
CA ASP A 336 18.89 1.54 0.46
C ASP A 336 18.57 1.20 -1.01
N ASN A 337 17.43 1.66 -1.57
CA ASN A 337 16.91 1.36 -2.90
C ASN A 337 16.47 2.63 -3.64
#